data_3b298baa2f5f951cd539c050d004ef05
#
_entry.id   3b298baa2f5f951cd539c050d004ef05
#
_cell.length_a   1.000
_cell.length_b   1.000
_cell.length_c   1.000
_cell.angle_alpha   90.00
_cell.angle_beta   90.00
_cell.angle_gamma   90.00
#
_symmetry.space_group_name_H-M   'P 1'
#
loop_
_entity.id
_entity.type
_entity.pdbx_description
1 polymer ?
#
loop_
_entity_poly.entity_id
_entity_poly.type
_entity_poly.pdbx_seq_one_letter_code
_entity_poly.pdbx_strand_id
1 'polypeptide(L)'
;MRKTGVQSGRDDSIVPLHTMPHLTPASPSLTAQTAAAVPDRPAYQKYAVVVQHSAIDGQGAFAAEAVPARLKIGEIRGESISVQQARIRATRSERIMIVELSDRKAIDFSKSADPMRYTNHSCRPNARLCIRQGRVEFYALRDITPGEEVTVDYGQTHHDGRLACRCGAAGCRGAL
;
A
#
# COMPACT_ATOMS: atom_id res chain seq x y z
N MET A 1 -5.52 -30.97 -69.19
CA MET A 1 -5.16 -30.43 -70.54
C MET A 1 -4.89 -28.94 -70.42
N ARG A 2 -3.72 -28.60 -70.96
CA ARG A 2 -3.11 -27.29 -71.30
C ARG A 2 -2.52 -26.48 -70.17
N LYS A 3 -1.27 -26.56 -70.24
CA LYS A 3 -0.05 -25.75 -70.16
C LYS A 3 -0.20 -24.34 -70.82
N THR A 4 0.46 -23.38 -70.25
CA THR A 4 1.46 -22.39 -70.76
C THR A 4 1.31 -21.12 -69.92
N GLY A 5 2.31 -20.36 -69.64
CA GLY A 5 3.70 -20.25 -70.01
C GLY A 5 4.36 -19.13 -69.20
N VAL A 6 5.65 -19.29 -69.08
CA VAL A 6 6.64 -18.42 -68.42
C VAL A 6 6.77 -17.09 -69.17
N GLN A 7 6.98 -15.98 -68.40
CA GLN A 7 7.87 -14.92 -68.85
C GLN A 7 8.57 -14.22 -67.70
N SER A 8 9.90 -14.25 -67.78
CA SER A 8 10.86 -13.61 -66.96
C SER A 8 10.96 -12.12 -67.35
N GLY A 9 11.03 -11.26 -66.37
CA GLY A 9 11.45 -9.89 -66.52
C GLY A 9 12.32 -9.51 -65.31
N ARG A 10 13.65 -9.51 -65.50
CA ARG A 10 14.59 -8.91 -64.60
C ARG A 10 14.60 -7.42 -64.88
N ASP A 11 14.36 -6.62 -63.85
CA ASP A 11 14.68 -5.20 -63.89
C ASP A 11 15.62 -4.91 -62.70
N ASP A 12 16.91 -4.80 -63.06
CA ASP A 12 17.98 -4.38 -62.16
C ASP A 12 18.01 -2.85 -62.13
N SER A 13 17.26 -2.28 -61.20
CA SER A 13 17.40 -0.86 -60.88
C SER A 13 18.15 -0.69 -59.56
N ILE A 14 19.44 -0.45 -59.66
CA ILE A 14 20.33 -0.09 -58.55
C ILE A 14 19.92 1.29 -58.03
N VAL A 15 19.37 1.35 -56.82
CA VAL A 15 19.13 2.62 -56.11
C VAL A 15 20.33 2.95 -55.25
N PRO A 16 20.90 4.18 -55.37
CA PRO A 16 22.10 4.57 -54.60
C PRO A 16 21.79 4.70 -53.10
N LEU A 17 22.70 4.18 -52.31
CA LEU A 17 22.70 4.28 -50.83
C LEU A 17 22.75 5.77 -50.43
N HIS A 18 21.61 6.30 -49.95
CA HIS A 18 21.64 7.58 -49.28
C HIS A 18 22.11 7.34 -47.83
N THR A 19 23.24 7.98 -47.51
CA THR A 19 23.83 8.08 -46.20
C THR A 19 22.80 8.64 -45.21
N MET A 20 22.29 7.80 -44.30
CA MET A 20 21.45 8.28 -43.20
C MET A 20 22.34 8.96 -42.15
N PRO A 21 21.93 10.14 -41.64
CA PRO A 21 22.63 10.74 -40.51
C PRO A 21 22.45 9.90 -39.26
N HIS A 22 23.56 9.62 -38.59
CA HIS A 22 23.60 8.99 -37.28
C HIS A 22 22.82 9.83 -36.27
N LEU A 23 21.60 9.38 -35.91
CA LEU A 23 20.91 9.86 -34.73
C LEU A 23 21.57 9.26 -33.52
N THR A 24 22.38 10.03 -32.83
CA THR A 24 22.85 9.73 -31.48
C THR A 24 21.63 9.59 -30.56
N PRO A 25 21.45 8.48 -29.83
CA PRO A 25 20.39 8.41 -28.84
C PRO A 25 20.73 9.38 -27.71
N ALA A 26 19.89 10.37 -27.51
CA ALA A 26 19.94 11.23 -26.33
C ALA A 26 19.75 10.34 -25.11
N SER A 27 20.77 10.22 -24.26
CA SER A 27 20.66 9.61 -22.95
C SER A 27 19.58 10.34 -22.14
N PRO A 28 18.59 9.65 -21.57
CA PRO A 28 17.69 10.30 -20.65
C PRO A 28 18.51 10.74 -19.43
N SER A 29 18.60 12.05 -19.20
CA SER A 29 19.10 12.60 -17.95
C SER A 29 18.26 12.00 -16.82
N LEU A 30 18.86 11.13 -16.01
CA LEU A 30 18.33 10.78 -14.71
C LEU A 30 18.31 12.09 -13.89
N THR A 31 17.17 12.76 -13.87
CA THR A 31 16.91 13.75 -12.84
C THR A 31 16.97 13.00 -11.52
N ALA A 32 18.04 13.23 -10.77
CA ALA A 32 18.15 12.78 -9.39
C ALA A 32 16.93 13.31 -8.64
N GLN A 33 15.94 12.45 -8.40
CA GLN A 33 14.88 12.74 -7.45
C GLN A 33 15.58 12.93 -6.13
N THR A 34 15.60 14.15 -5.64
CA THR A 34 16.09 14.50 -4.32
C THR A 34 15.36 13.58 -3.33
N ALA A 35 16.07 12.67 -2.71
CA ALA A 35 15.50 11.79 -1.69
C ALA A 35 14.89 12.70 -0.63
N ALA A 36 13.58 12.72 -0.51
CA ALA A 36 12.89 13.45 0.53
C ALA A 36 13.48 12.96 1.86
N ALA A 37 13.88 13.89 2.75
CA ALA A 37 14.43 13.55 4.03
C ALA A 37 13.46 12.61 4.75
N VAL A 38 13.96 11.43 5.17
CA VAL A 38 13.16 10.46 5.93
C VAL A 38 12.76 11.15 7.24
N PRO A 39 11.47 11.29 7.55
CA PRO A 39 11.03 11.98 8.73
C PRO A 39 11.59 11.31 9.99
N ASP A 40 11.93 12.12 11.00
CA ASP A 40 12.32 11.62 12.31
C ASP A 40 11.21 10.74 12.88
N ARG A 41 11.60 9.57 13.39
CA ARG A 41 10.64 8.55 13.84
C ARG A 41 11.01 7.97 15.20
N PRO A 42 10.01 7.63 16.03
CA PRO A 42 10.28 6.95 17.30
C PRO A 42 10.97 5.59 17.08
N ALA A 43 11.79 5.15 18.02
CA ALA A 43 12.56 3.89 17.92
C ALA A 43 11.69 2.63 17.69
N TYR A 44 10.40 2.68 18.03
CA TYR A 44 9.46 1.57 17.81
C TYR A 44 8.91 1.53 16.35
N GLN A 45 9.05 2.60 15.60
CA GLN A 45 8.81 2.62 14.15
C GLN A 45 10.11 2.22 13.44
N LYS A 46 10.06 1.16 12.64
CA LYS A 46 11.24 0.62 11.93
C LYS A 46 11.39 1.22 10.55
N TYR A 47 10.27 1.61 9.95
CA TYR A 47 10.21 2.27 8.64
C TYR A 47 9.42 3.56 8.74
N ALA A 48 9.81 4.55 7.94
CA ALA A 48 9.13 5.83 7.89
C ALA A 48 7.78 5.67 7.19
N VAL A 49 6.75 6.22 7.83
CA VAL A 49 5.37 6.23 7.35
C VAL A 49 4.86 7.66 7.43
N VAL A 50 4.18 8.10 6.40
CA VAL A 50 3.56 9.43 6.30
C VAL A 50 2.06 9.31 6.13
N VAL A 51 1.33 10.34 6.57
CA VAL A 51 -0.13 10.40 6.41
C VAL A 51 -0.45 11.18 5.14
N GLN A 52 -1.28 10.61 4.27
CA GLN A 52 -1.76 11.25 3.06
C GLN A 52 -3.24 10.94 2.85
N HIS A 53 -3.88 11.65 1.91
CA HIS A 53 -5.24 11.32 1.48
C HIS A 53 -5.27 9.90 0.88
N SER A 54 -6.25 9.10 1.31
CA SER A 54 -6.43 7.73 0.84
C SER A 54 -7.62 7.61 -0.10
N ALA A 55 -7.46 6.82 -1.15
CA ALA A 55 -8.57 6.44 -2.02
C ALA A 55 -9.53 5.43 -1.35
N ILE A 56 -9.10 4.78 -0.25
CA ILE A 56 -9.90 3.81 0.50
C ILE A 56 -10.86 4.53 1.44
N ASP A 57 -10.31 5.32 2.37
CA ASP A 57 -11.12 6.11 3.30
C ASP A 57 -10.32 7.24 3.95
N GLY A 58 -10.70 8.48 3.65
CA GLY A 58 -10.19 9.71 4.26
C GLY A 58 -8.66 9.84 4.21
N GLN A 59 -7.97 9.50 5.30
CA GLN A 59 -6.52 9.48 5.40
C GLN A 59 -5.99 8.06 5.46
N GLY A 60 -4.79 7.85 4.92
CA GLY A 60 -4.08 6.57 4.93
C GLY A 60 -2.65 6.72 5.43
N ALA A 61 -2.07 5.61 5.86
CA ALA A 61 -0.67 5.47 6.22
C ALA A 61 0.13 5.01 5.00
N PHE A 62 1.09 5.80 4.52
CA PHE A 62 1.86 5.51 3.31
C PHE A 62 3.32 5.28 3.65
N ALA A 63 3.93 4.26 3.06
CA ALA A 63 5.35 4.00 3.20
C ALA A 63 6.17 5.15 2.59
N ALA A 64 7.03 5.80 3.37
CA ALA A 64 7.93 6.85 2.87
C ALA A 64 9.25 6.28 2.34
N GLU A 65 9.55 5.03 2.63
CA GLU A 65 10.71 4.27 2.18
C GLU A 65 10.33 2.83 1.85
N ALA A 66 11.19 2.08 1.15
CA ALA A 66 10.94 0.68 0.84
C ALA A 66 10.92 -0.18 2.10
N VAL A 67 9.89 -1.00 2.26
CA VAL A 67 9.74 -1.93 3.37
C VAL A 67 9.84 -3.36 2.84
N PRO A 68 10.89 -4.11 3.18
CA PRO A 68 11.03 -5.50 2.76
C PRO A 68 9.96 -6.42 3.38
N ALA A 69 9.60 -7.45 2.64
CA ALA A 69 8.66 -8.48 3.08
C ALA A 69 9.06 -9.08 4.42
N ARG A 70 8.06 -9.43 5.24
CA ARG A 70 8.19 -10.10 6.55
C ARG A 70 8.82 -9.26 7.67
N LEU A 71 9.25 -8.02 7.40
CA LEU A 71 9.83 -7.16 8.41
C LEU A 71 8.73 -6.38 9.17
N LYS A 72 9.05 -6.04 10.42
CA LYS A 72 8.22 -5.17 11.25
C LYS A 72 8.29 -3.75 10.68
N ILE A 73 7.13 -3.18 10.35
CA ILE A 73 7.00 -1.79 9.91
C ILE A 73 7.10 -0.86 11.12
N GLY A 74 6.32 -1.16 12.14
CA GLY A 74 6.22 -0.38 13.35
C GLY A 74 5.21 -0.96 14.30
N GLU A 75 4.86 -0.19 15.33
CA GLU A 75 3.78 -0.51 16.25
C GLU A 75 2.94 0.74 16.53
N ILE A 76 1.67 0.54 16.87
CA ILE A 76 0.81 1.62 17.31
C ILE A 76 0.70 1.63 18.82
N ARG A 77 0.76 2.81 19.40
CA ARG A 77 0.62 3.03 20.85
C ARG A 77 -0.57 3.91 21.13
N GLY A 78 -1.22 3.63 22.24
CA GLY A 78 -2.40 4.36 22.68
C GLY A 78 -2.70 4.13 24.16
N GLU A 79 -3.85 4.57 24.57
CA GLU A 79 -4.36 4.41 25.92
C GLU A 79 -4.81 2.96 26.14
N SER A 80 -4.32 2.31 27.21
CA SER A 80 -4.78 0.97 27.61
C SER A 80 -6.10 1.12 28.37
N ILE A 81 -7.17 0.50 27.84
CA ILE A 81 -8.52 0.55 28.40
C ILE A 81 -9.10 -0.85 28.53
N SER A 82 -10.16 -0.99 29.32
CA SER A 82 -10.93 -2.24 29.34
C SER A 82 -11.77 -2.43 28.07
N VAL A 83 -12.06 -3.68 27.72
CA VAL A 83 -12.95 -3.98 26.57
C VAL A 83 -14.33 -3.34 26.76
N GLN A 84 -14.83 -3.27 28.00
CA GLN A 84 -16.10 -2.57 28.27
C GLN A 84 -16.04 -1.08 27.92
N GLN A 85 -14.95 -0.39 28.32
CA GLN A 85 -14.73 1.02 27.93
C GLN A 85 -14.56 1.17 26.41
N ALA A 86 -13.84 0.24 25.79
CA ALA A 86 -13.64 0.21 24.35
C ALA A 86 -14.97 0.17 23.59
N ARG A 87 -15.88 -0.72 23.99
CA ARG A 87 -17.19 -0.85 23.36
C ARG A 87 -18.05 0.40 23.56
N ILE A 88 -18.03 1.01 24.75
CA ILE A 88 -18.72 2.28 25.00
C ILE A 88 -18.14 3.42 24.12
N ARG A 89 -16.80 3.51 24.00
CA ARG A 89 -16.18 4.52 23.15
C ARG A 89 -16.50 4.29 21.67
N ALA A 90 -16.50 3.05 21.21
CA ALA A 90 -16.80 2.68 19.83
C ALA A 90 -18.22 3.12 19.41
N THR A 91 -19.23 3.01 20.30
CA THR A 91 -20.60 3.46 19.99
C THR A 91 -20.76 4.98 19.88
N ARG A 92 -19.79 5.74 20.40
CA ARG A 92 -19.81 7.22 20.44
C ARG A 92 -18.86 7.86 19.42
N SER A 93 -18.08 7.05 18.71
CA SER A 93 -17.04 7.52 17.81
C SER A 93 -17.47 7.35 16.35
N GLU A 94 -17.33 8.38 15.53
CA GLU A 94 -17.52 8.29 14.08
C GLU A 94 -16.51 7.34 13.43
N ARG A 95 -15.28 7.28 13.99
CA ARG A 95 -14.21 6.38 13.58
C ARG A 95 -13.72 5.58 14.77
N ILE A 96 -13.78 4.27 14.66
CA ILE A 96 -13.27 3.37 15.69
C ILE A 96 -11.76 3.19 15.48
N MET A 97 -10.97 3.70 16.43
CA MET A 97 -9.52 3.57 16.48
C MET A 97 -9.10 2.78 17.73
N ILE A 98 -9.65 1.58 17.86
CA ILE A 98 -9.50 0.73 19.02
C ILE A 98 -9.18 -0.70 18.55
N VAL A 99 -8.21 -1.34 19.18
CA VAL A 99 -7.89 -2.75 18.97
C VAL A 99 -8.06 -3.50 20.29
N GLU A 100 -8.93 -4.50 20.31
CA GLU A 100 -9.04 -5.44 21.43
C GLU A 100 -7.84 -6.38 21.43
N LEU A 101 -7.08 -6.41 22.54
CA LEU A 101 -5.90 -7.25 22.70
C LEU A 101 -6.24 -8.61 23.28
N SER A 102 -7.30 -8.66 24.06
CA SER A 102 -7.85 -9.84 24.73
C SER A 102 -9.31 -9.57 25.10
N ASP A 103 -9.96 -10.54 25.75
CA ASP A 103 -11.31 -10.42 26.31
C ASP A 103 -11.46 -9.33 27.39
N ARG A 104 -10.35 -8.82 27.93
CA ARG A 104 -10.36 -7.83 29.03
C ARG A 104 -9.71 -6.50 28.68
N LYS A 105 -8.84 -6.48 27.69
CA LYS A 105 -7.95 -5.33 27.43
C LYS A 105 -8.00 -4.90 25.98
N ALA A 106 -8.05 -3.59 25.78
CA ALA A 106 -7.98 -2.94 24.47
C ALA A 106 -6.98 -1.77 24.50
N ILE A 107 -6.58 -1.33 23.32
CA ILE A 107 -5.83 -0.09 23.13
C ILE A 107 -6.69 0.87 22.29
N ASP A 108 -6.89 2.08 22.80
CA ASP A 108 -7.48 3.20 22.11
C ASP A 108 -6.37 4.14 21.63
N PHE A 109 -6.22 4.26 20.32
CA PHE A 109 -5.21 5.12 19.69
C PHE A 109 -5.81 6.34 18.99
N SER A 110 -7.05 6.71 19.30
CA SER A 110 -7.73 7.89 18.74
C SER A 110 -6.98 9.20 18.97
N LYS A 111 -6.22 9.29 20.08
CA LYS A 111 -5.38 10.44 20.45
C LYS A 111 -3.89 10.26 20.11
N SER A 112 -3.51 9.16 19.51
CA SER A 112 -2.11 8.91 19.14
C SER A 112 -1.67 9.88 18.04
N ALA A 113 -0.45 10.38 18.10
CA ALA A 113 0.17 11.12 16.99
C ALA A 113 0.81 10.19 15.92
N ASP A 114 0.77 8.89 16.15
CA ASP A 114 1.42 7.90 15.30
C ASP A 114 0.72 7.79 13.93
N PRO A 115 1.45 7.89 12.80
CA PRO A 115 0.87 7.77 11.46
C PRO A 115 0.22 6.40 11.20
N MET A 116 0.68 5.34 11.88
CA MET A 116 0.11 3.99 11.74
C MET A 116 -1.36 3.91 12.18
N ARG A 117 -1.87 4.90 12.93
CA ARG A 117 -3.30 4.97 13.29
C ARG A 117 -4.22 5.12 12.07
N TYR A 118 -3.68 5.56 10.96
CA TYR A 118 -4.40 5.74 9.71
C TYR A 118 -4.27 4.56 8.74
N THR A 119 -3.77 3.40 9.23
CA THR A 119 -3.71 2.19 8.40
C THR A 119 -5.12 1.72 8.07
N ASN A 120 -5.48 1.77 6.79
CA ASN A 120 -6.79 1.38 6.29
C ASN A 120 -6.92 -0.13 6.08
N HIS A 121 -8.19 -0.58 5.94
CA HIS A 121 -8.48 -1.96 5.60
C HIS A 121 -8.27 -2.25 4.11
N SER A 122 -7.76 -3.44 3.82
CA SER A 122 -7.85 -4.04 2.49
C SER A 122 -8.19 -5.53 2.59
N CYS A 123 -9.04 -6.01 1.68
CA CYS A 123 -9.31 -7.45 1.51
C CYS A 123 -8.12 -8.20 0.89
N ARG A 124 -7.13 -7.46 0.33
CA ARG A 124 -5.83 -7.97 -0.12
C ARG A 124 -4.72 -7.08 0.43
N PRO A 125 -4.46 -7.18 1.73
CA PRO A 125 -3.56 -6.27 2.43
C PRO A 125 -2.10 -6.53 2.05
N ASN A 126 -1.26 -5.50 2.20
CA ASN A 126 0.20 -5.62 2.09
C ASN A 126 0.90 -5.75 3.44
N ALA A 127 0.16 -5.58 4.54
CA ALA A 127 0.67 -5.77 5.89
C ALA A 127 -0.33 -6.58 6.73
N ARG A 128 0.14 -7.10 7.85
CA ARG A 128 -0.67 -7.75 8.87
C ARG A 128 -0.48 -7.10 10.22
N LEU A 129 -1.55 -7.06 11.00
CA LEU A 129 -1.53 -6.67 12.39
C LEU A 129 -1.25 -7.89 13.26
N CYS A 130 -0.34 -7.76 14.23
CA CYS A 130 0.00 -8.78 15.20
C CYS A 130 -0.09 -8.22 16.61
N ILE A 131 -0.77 -8.95 17.50
CA ILE A 131 -0.81 -8.63 18.91
C ILE A 131 0.25 -9.47 19.62
N ARG A 132 1.26 -8.81 20.20
CA ARG A 132 2.34 -9.46 20.93
C ARG A 132 2.63 -8.69 22.21
N GLN A 133 2.61 -9.40 23.36
CA GLN A 133 2.94 -8.82 24.67
C GLN A 133 2.20 -7.49 24.94
N GLY A 134 0.92 -7.42 24.57
CA GLY A 134 0.09 -6.22 24.74
C GLY A 134 0.43 -5.07 23.81
N ARG A 135 1.15 -5.31 22.71
CA ARG A 135 1.48 -4.34 21.65
C ARG A 135 0.76 -4.70 20.37
N VAL A 136 0.40 -3.69 19.62
CA VAL A 136 -0.17 -3.81 18.27
C VAL A 136 0.92 -3.49 17.28
N GLU A 137 1.43 -4.52 16.61
CA GLU A 137 2.57 -4.45 15.70
C GLU A 137 2.13 -4.72 14.26
N PHE A 138 2.77 -4.03 13.31
CA PHE A 138 2.51 -4.17 11.87
C PHE A 138 3.71 -4.82 11.20
N TYR A 139 3.46 -5.84 10.38
CA TYR A 139 4.48 -6.57 9.61
C TYR A 139 4.10 -6.59 8.14
N ALA A 140 5.06 -6.32 7.27
CA ALA A 140 4.87 -6.42 5.83
C ALA A 140 4.62 -7.88 5.42
N LEU A 141 3.61 -8.12 4.58
CA LEU A 141 3.31 -9.43 3.99
C LEU A 141 4.12 -9.68 2.72
N ARG A 142 4.45 -8.60 2.00
CA ARG A 142 5.27 -8.55 0.81
C ARG A 142 6.13 -7.29 0.85
N ASP A 143 6.99 -7.11 -0.13
CA ASP A 143 7.67 -5.83 -0.30
C ASP A 143 6.64 -4.71 -0.53
N ILE A 144 6.85 -3.57 0.14
CA ILE A 144 6.03 -2.36 0.02
C ILE A 144 6.93 -1.27 -0.53
N THR A 145 6.50 -0.65 -1.62
CA THR A 145 7.28 0.40 -2.28
C THR A 145 7.04 1.78 -1.64
N PRO A 146 7.99 2.72 -1.76
CA PRO A 146 7.75 4.11 -1.34
C PRO A 146 6.51 4.68 -2.04
N GLY A 147 5.65 5.38 -1.29
CA GLY A 147 4.39 5.93 -1.77
C GLY A 147 3.22 4.94 -1.81
N GLU A 148 3.43 3.68 -1.45
CA GLU A 148 2.36 2.69 -1.35
C GLU A 148 1.63 2.81 -0.01
N GLU A 149 0.30 2.74 -0.03
CA GLU A 149 -0.51 2.74 1.20
C GLU A 149 -0.34 1.41 1.95
N VAL A 150 0.00 1.50 3.24
CA VAL A 150 0.04 0.36 4.14
C VAL A 150 -1.38 -0.02 4.54
N THR A 151 -1.77 -1.25 4.26
CA THR A 151 -3.12 -1.74 4.53
C THR A 151 -3.08 -3.05 5.29
N VAL A 152 -4.10 -3.29 6.11
CA VAL A 152 -4.27 -4.54 6.86
C VAL A 152 -5.67 -5.09 6.68
N ASP A 153 -5.86 -6.38 6.93
CA ASP A 153 -7.21 -6.92 7.12
C ASP A 153 -7.64 -6.66 8.57
N TYR A 154 -8.75 -5.95 8.74
CA TYR A 154 -9.30 -5.67 10.06
C TYR A 154 -9.89 -6.92 10.75
N GLY A 155 -10.06 -8.03 10.00
CA GLY A 155 -10.70 -9.23 10.51
C GLY A 155 -12.19 -9.02 10.79
N GLN A 156 -12.66 -9.60 11.89
CA GLN A 156 -14.02 -9.34 12.38
C GLN A 156 -14.06 -7.97 13.04
N THR A 157 -14.91 -7.11 12.52
CA THR A 157 -15.13 -5.75 13.04
C THR A 157 -16.45 -5.68 13.79
N HIS A 158 -16.62 -4.66 14.65
CA HIS A 158 -17.90 -4.39 15.30
C HIS A 158 -19.00 -3.89 14.34
N HIS A 159 -18.68 -3.77 13.06
CA HIS A 159 -19.66 -3.36 12.04
C HIS A 159 -20.55 -4.50 11.57
N ASP A 160 -20.21 -5.76 11.87
CA ASP A 160 -20.97 -6.97 11.54
C ASP A 160 -21.41 -7.01 10.05
N GLY A 161 -20.53 -6.62 9.14
CA GLY A 161 -20.82 -6.59 7.72
C GLY A 161 -21.71 -5.43 7.24
N ARG A 162 -22.03 -4.46 8.11
CA ARG A 162 -22.91 -3.33 7.76
C ARG A 162 -22.20 -2.14 7.13
N LEU A 163 -20.87 -2.10 7.25
CA LEU A 163 -20.06 -1.05 6.64
C LEU A 163 -19.55 -1.50 5.28
N ALA A 164 -19.85 -0.72 4.23
CA ALA A 164 -19.36 -0.99 2.89
C ALA A 164 -17.82 -0.91 2.82
N CYS A 165 -17.19 -1.96 2.28
CA CYS A 165 -15.75 -1.98 2.06
C CYS A 165 -15.41 -1.21 0.76
N ARG A 166 -14.50 -0.24 0.88
CA ARG A 166 -14.04 0.62 -0.23
C ARG A 166 -12.61 0.32 -0.67
N CYS A 167 -12.03 -0.83 -0.27
CA CYS A 167 -10.61 -1.10 -0.49
C CYS A 167 -10.18 -1.25 -1.96
N GLY A 168 -11.12 -1.38 -2.90
CA GLY A 168 -10.82 -1.48 -4.33
C GLY A 168 -10.09 -2.74 -4.76
N ALA A 169 -9.84 -3.70 -3.85
CA ALA A 169 -9.10 -4.91 -4.17
C ALA A 169 -9.91 -5.85 -5.09
N ALA A 170 -9.25 -6.50 -6.04
CA ALA A 170 -9.85 -7.59 -6.79
C ALA A 170 -10.27 -8.73 -5.84
N GLY A 171 -11.55 -9.10 -5.84
CA GLY A 171 -12.13 -10.03 -4.87
C GLY A 171 -12.44 -9.39 -3.52
N CYS A 172 -12.71 -8.08 -3.49
CA CYS A 172 -13.20 -7.40 -2.30
C CYS A 172 -14.47 -8.07 -1.74
N ARG A 173 -14.54 -8.24 -0.43
CA ARG A 173 -15.71 -8.84 0.26
C ARG A 173 -16.98 -7.98 0.22
N GLY A 174 -16.85 -6.70 -0.15
CA GLY A 174 -17.94 -5.74 -0.26
C GLY A 174 -18.36 -5.11 1.08
N ALA A 175 -18.05 -5.74 2.20
CA ALA A 175 -18.43 -5.27 3.54
C ALA A 175 -17.35 -5.57 4.60
N LEU A 176 -17.42 -4.83 5.71
CA LEU A 176 -16.61 -4.94 6.93
C LEU A 176 -17.48 -5.32 8.12
#